data_efc4499eef4e3677b2284de958445ae3
#
_entry.id   efc4499eef4e3677b2284de958445ae3
#
_cell.length_a   1.000
_cell.length_b   1.000
_cell.length_c   1.000
_cell.angle_alpha   90.00
_cell.angle_beta   90.00
_cell.angle_gamma   90.00
#
_symmetry.space_group_name_H-M   'P 1'
#
loop_
_entity.id
_entity.type
_entity.pdbx_description
1 polymer ?
#
loop_
_entity_poly.entity_id
_entity_poly.type
_entity_poly.pdbx_seq_one_letter_code
_entity_poly.pdbx_strand_id
1 'polypeptide(L)'
;IDMDVIEGNHDKMAHYRSLKKDNPKIIFVESSPCTEYWFLMHYMPGPSSKEYVDYDTVAQELKKHIPNYEKTEAFFNKTHIYRELKEKGDMARAVELSRELDKLHATEPEVYKSYTQMYKLFDIIREITK
;
A
#
# COMPACT_ATOMS: atom_id res chain seq x y z
N ILE A 1 6.79 2.71 2.01
CA ILE A 1 7.41 1.95 3.10
C ILE A 1 6.51 0.77 3.48
N ASP A 2 7.06 -0.41 3.40
CA ASP A 2 6.39 -1.63 3.83
C ASP A 2 6.44 -1.71 5.37
N MET A 3 5.29 -1.55 6.01
CA MET A 3 5.22 -1.48 7.47
C MET A 3 5.49 -2.82 8.15
N ASP A 4 5.30 -3.94 7.45
CA ASP A 4 5.63 -5.26 8.01
C ASP A 4 7.12 -5.43 8.33
N VAL A 5 8.00 -4.65 7.67
CA VAL A 5 9.45 -4.64 7.96
C VAL A 5 9.75 -3.90 9.26
N ILE A 6 8.88 -2.99 9.67
CA ILE A 6 9.07 -2.09 10.82
C ILE A 6 8.25 -2.52 12.02
N GLU A 7 6.98 -2.89 11.79
CA GLU A 7 6.06 -3.33 12.84
C GLU A 7 6.58 -4.60 13.51
N GLY A 8 6.46 -4.66 14.84
CA GLY A 8 6.98 -5.77 15.61
C GLY A 8 8.47 -5.68 15.93
N ASN A 9 9.19 -4.68 15.43
CA ASN A 9 10.59 -4.40 15.78
C ASN A 9 10.65 -3.03 16.45
N HIS A 10 10.88 -3.03 17.77
CA HIS A 10 10.87 -1.82 18.57
C HIS A 10 11.92 -0.80 18.11
N ASP A 11 13.14 -1.24 17.83
CA ASP A 11 14.24 -0.37 17.41
C ASP A 11 13.99 0.25 16.04
N LYS A 12 13.51 -0.55 15.09
CA LYS A 12 13.16 -0.04 13.75
C LYS A 12 12.01 0.97 13.81
N MET A 13 11.01 0.72 14.63
CA MET A 13 9.88 1.64 14.79
C MET A 13 10.33 2.95 15.41
N ALA A 14 11.18 2.90 16.43
CA ALA A 14 11.74 4.09 17.07
C ALA A 14 12.56 4.91 16.07
N HIS A 15 13.40 4.25 15.27
CA HIS A 15 14.19 4.90 14.23
C HIS A 15 13.29 5.57 13.17
N TYR A 16 12.26 4.88 12.73
CA TYR A 16 11.31 5.42 11.76
C TYR A 16 10.58 6.67 12.28
N ARG A 17 10.10 6.61 13.53
CA ARG A 17 9.46 7.78 14.18
C ARG A 17 10.42 8.97 14.27
N SER A 18 11.69 8.70 14.59
CA SER A 18 12.73 9.73 14.66
C SER A 18 12.97 10.37 13.29
N LEU A 19 13.03 9.55 12.22
CA LEU A 19 13.19 10.05 10.86
C LEU A 19 12.03 10.97 10.46
N LYS A 20 10.80 10.60 10.81
CA LYS A 20 9.63 11.43 10.51
C LYS A 20 9.67 12.76 11.26
N LYS A 21 10.06 12.73 12.53
CA LYS A 21 10.16 13.91 13.37
C LYS A 21 11.24 14.86 12.87
N ASP A 22 12.40 14.33 12.50
CA ASP A 22 13.56 15.12 12.10
C ASP A 22 13.47 15.65 10.66
N ASN A 23 12.52 15.13 9.87
CA ASN A 23 12.35 15.49 8.46
C ASN A 23 10.88 15.85 8.17
N PRO A 24 10.37 16.96 8.76
CA PRO A 24 8.94 17.29 8.65
C PRO A 24 8.48 17.65 7.23
N LYS A 25 9.41 17.96 6.32
CA LYS A 25 9.09 18.28 4.93
C LYS A 25 9.04 17.04 4.02
N ILE A 26 9.50 15.89 4.51
CA ILE A 26 9.45 14.63 3.76
C ILE A 26 8.09 13.98 3.99
N ILE A 27 7.44 13.61 2.90
CA ILE A 27 6.18 12.89 2.94
C ILE A 27 6.47 11.40 2.89
N PHE A 28 6.12 10.69 3.96
CA PHE A 28 6.27 9.25 4.04
C PHE A 28 4.97 8.59 3.59
N VAL A 29 5.09 7.61 2.70
CA VAL A 29 3.95 6.85 2.18
C VAL A 29 4.06 5.43 2.75
N GLU A 30 3.13 5.10 3.64
CA GLU A 30 3.12 3.83 4.36
C GLU A 30 2.13 2.86 3.72
N SER A 31 2.48 1.57 3.72
CA SER A 31 1.56 0.49 3.38
C SER A 31 1.72 -0.63 4.40
N SER A 32 0.63 -1.02 5.03
CA SER A 32 0.59 -2.09 6.01
C SER A 32 -0.33 -3.20 5.53
N PRO A 33 0.19 -4.43 5.33
CA PRO A 33 1.55 -4.82 5.68
C PRO A 33 2.64 -4.38 4.68
N CYS A 34 2.31 -4.24 3.40
CA CYS A 34 3.31 -4.01 2.35
C CYS A 34 2.70 -3.31 1.13
N THR A 35 3.55 -2.88 0.21
CA THR A 35 3.16 -2.18 -1.03
C THR A 35 2.22 -3.02 -1.90
N GLU A 36 2.34 -4.34 -1.88
CA GLU A 36 1.46 -5.23 -2.63
C GLU A 36 -0.01 -5.11 -2.23
N TYR A 37 -0.30 -4.62 -1.03
CA TYR A 37 -1.68 -4.33 -0.64
C TYR A 37 -2.28 -3.22 -1.52
N TRP A 38 -1.47 -2.25 -1.92
CA TRP A 38 -1.87 -1.25 -2.92
C TRP A 38 -2.20 -1.91 -4.26
N PHE A 39 -1.40 -2.87 -4.71
CA PHE A 39 -1.71 -3.61 -5.95
C PHE A 39 -3.06 -4.33 -5.83
N LEU A 40 -3.31 -4.97 -4.70
CA LEU A 40 -4.55 -5.71 -4.44
C LEU A 40 -5.78 -4.81 -4.48
N MET A 41 -5.65 -3.56 -4.04
CA MET A 41 -6.78 -2.61 -4.01
C MET A 41 -7.40 -2.37 -5.38
N HIS A 42 -6.64 -2.55 -6.46
CA HIS A 42 -7.16 -2.41 -7.82
C HIS A 42 -8.24 -3.43 -8.16
N TYR A 43 -8.35 -4.49 -7.37
CA TYR A 43 -9.28 -5.60 -7.60
C TYR A 43 -10.29 -5.76 -6.46
N MET A 44 -10.22 -4.92 -5.43
CA MET A 44 -11.13 -5.01 -4.29
C MET A 44 -12.45 -4.29 -4.59
N PRO A 45 -13.59 -4.85 -4.13
CA PRO A 45 -14.90 -4.21 -4.35
C PRO A 45 -15.15 -2.99 -3.47
N GLY A 46 -14.45 -2.86 -2.35
CA GLY A 46 -14.61 -1.76 -1.41
C GLY A 46 -13.76 -1.94 -0.16
N PRO A 47 -13.96 -1.09 0.87
CA PRO A 47 -13.21 -1.19 2.12
C PRO A 47 -13.41 -2.56 2.76
N SER A 48 -12.35 -3.08 3.38
CA SER A 48 -12.38 -4.37 4.08
C SER A 48 -11.68 -4.23 5.42
N SER A 49 -12.29 -4.81 6.45
CA SER A 49 -11.68 -4.93 7.78
C SER A 49 -10.81 -6.18 7.91
N LYS A 50 -10.67 -6.96 6.83
CA LYS A 50 -9.79 -8.12 6.83
C LYS A 50 -8.36 -7.69 7.09
N GLU A 51 -7.73 -8.31 8.09
CA GLU A 51 -6.32 -8.08 8.40
C GLU A 51 -5.43 -8.94 7.51
N TYR A 52 -4.51 -8.30 6.79
CA TYR A 52 -3.43 -8.96 6.09
C TYR A 52 -2.18 -8.80 6.96
N VAL A 53 -1.76 -9.88 7.63
CA VAL A 53 -0.70 -9.80 8.65
C VAL A 53 0.71 -9.62 8.07
N ASP A 54 0.92 -10.08 6.83
CA ASP A 54 2.24 -10.05 6.19
C ASP A 54 2.12 -10.07 4.67
N TYR A 55 3.29 -10.01 4.01
CA TYR A 55 3.38 -10.10 2.56
C TYR A 55 2.72 -11.38 2.01
N ASP A 56 2.94 -12.52 2.65
CA ASP A 56 2.42 -13.80 2.13
C ASP A 56 0.90 -13.82 2.06
N THR A 57 0.21 -13.26 3.05
CA THR A 57 -1.25 -13.20 3.02
C THR A 57 -1.76 -12.28 1.91
N VAL A 58 -1.10 -11.18 1.65
CA VAL A 58 -1.44 -10.27 0.54
C VAL A 58 -1.15 -10.96 -0.79
N ALA A 59 0.01 -11.60 -0.92
CA ALA A 59 0.42 -12.26 -2.16
C ALA A 59 -0.54 -13.38 -2.57
N GLN A 60 -1.05 -14.16 -1.62
CA GLN A 60 -2.04 -15.19 -1.89
C GLN A 60 -3.29 -14.64 -2.57
N GLU A 61 -3.80 -13.52 -2.07
CA GLU A 61 -4.97 -12.86 -2.67
C GLU A 61 -4.61 -12.22 -4.01
N LEU A 62 -3.45 -11.56 -4.10
CA LEU A 62 -3.01 -10.90 -5.32
C LEU A 62 -2.84 -11.88 -6.48
N LYS A 63 -2.34 -13.09 -6.22
CA LYS A 63 -2.14 -14.12 -7.25
C LYS A 63 -3.46 -14.62 -7.84
N LYS A 64 -4.58 -14.39 -7.20
CA LYS A 64 -5.90 -14.69 -7.79
C LYS A 64 -6.21 -13.75 -8.97
N HIS A 65 -5.59 -12.59 -9.01
CA HIS A 65 -5.76 -11.57 -10.05
C HIS A 65 -4.56 -11.46 -10.99
N ILE A 66 -3.36 -11.65 -10.44
CA ILE A 66 -2.08 -11.65 -11.17
C ILE A 66 -1.38 -12.98 -10.85
N PRO A 67 -1.76 -14.10 -11.55
CA PRO A 67 -1.31 -15.44 -11.17
C PRO A 67 0.20 -15.66 -11.16
N ASN A 68 0.92 -14.93 -12.03
CA ASN A 68 2.38 -15.04 -12.14
C ASN A 68 3.14 -14.00 -11.31
N TYR A 69 2.46 -13.30 -10.41
CA TYR A 69 3.10 -12.28 -9.59
C TYR A 69 4.24 -12.88 -8.75
N GLU A 70 5.40 -12.23 -8.80
CA GLU A 70 6.55 -12.54 -7.96
C GLU A 70 7.20 -11.22 -7.53
N LYS A 71 7.66 -11.16 -6.28
CA LYS A 71 8.41 -10.01 -5.77
C LYS A 71 9.88 -10.16 -6.16
N THR A 72 10.15 -10.13 -7.48
CA THR A 72 11.49 -10.33 -8.04
C THR A 72 11.77 -9.30 -9.13
N GLU A 73 13.04 -8.98 -9.31
CA GLU A 73 13.49 -8.13 -10.40
C GLU A 73 13.10 -8.71 -11.77
N ALA A 74 13.21 -10.04 -11.91
CA ALA A 74 12.84 -10.73 -13.14
C ALA A 74 11.38 -10.50 -13.52
N PHE A 75 10.47 -10.58 -12.54
CA PHE A 75 9.05 -10.31 -12.77
C PHE A 75 8.84 -8.87 -13.23
N PHE A 76 9.41 -7.89 -12.52
CA PHE A 76 9.21 -6.48 -12.83
C PHE A 76 9.89 -6.06 -14.14
N ASN A 77 10.93 -6.76 -14.58
CA ASN A 77 11.54 -6.55 -15.89
C ASN A 77 10.66 -7.04 -17.04
N LYS A 78 9.86 -8.09 -16.80
CA LYS A 78 8.97 -8.68 -17.83
C LYS A 78 7.57 -8.10 -17.80
N THR A 79 7.12 -7.59 -16.66
CA THR A 79 5.75 -7.12 -16.44
C THR A 79 5.75 -5.64 -16.09
N HIS A 80 5.06 -4.85 -16.89
CA HIS A 80 4.85 -3.45 -16.58
C HIS A 80 3.70 -3.34 -15.57
N ILE A 81 4.03 -3.39 -14.27
CA ILE A 81 3.02 -3.50 -13.20
C ILE A 81 2.01 -2.35 -13.22
N TYR A 82 2.43 -1.12 -13.44
CA TYR A 82 1.54 0.03 -13.51
C TYR A 82 0.49 -0.16 -14.60
N ARG A 83 0.91 -0.59 -15.77
CA ARG A 83 0.02 -0.85 -16.91
C ARG A 83 -0.94 -1.99 -16.61
N GLU A 84 -0.44 -3.08 -16.02
CA GLU A 84 -1.25 -4.24 -15.61
C GLU A 84 -2.38 -3.81 -14.67
N LEU A 85 -2.05 -3.03 -13.65
CA LEU A 85 -3.03 -2.54 -12.68
C LEU A 85 -4.03 -1.58 -13.31
N LYS A 86 -3.57 -0.71 -14.21
CA LYS A 86 -4.42 0.28 -14.86
C LYS A 86 -5.37 -0.34 -15.87
N GLU A 87 -4.91 -1.32 -16.66
CA GLU A 87 -5.70 -1.94 -17.72
C GLU A 87 -6.63 -3.04 -17.20
N LYS A 88 -6.19 -3.84 -16.23
CA LYS A 88 -6.96 -4.99 -15.73
C LYS A 88 -7.63 -4.75 -14.38
N GLY A 89 -7.12 -3.79 -13.60
CA GLY A 89 -7.73 -3.36 -12.36
C GLY A 89 -8.45 -2.02 -12.53
N ASP A 90 -8.78 -1.38 -11.42
CA ASP A 90 -9.42 -0.06 -11.39
C ASP A 90 -8.57 0.89 -10.54
N MET A 91 -7.67 1.60 -11.21
CA MET A 91 -6.71 2.49 -10.52
C MET A 91 -7.38 3.71 -9.90
N ALA A 92 -8.35 4.33 -10.56
CA ALA A 92 -9.06 5.47 -9.99
C ALA A 92 -9.75 5.09 -8.69
N ARG A 93 -10.39 3.93 -8.68
CA ARG A 93 -11.05 3.41 -7.49
C ARG A 93 -10.04 3.01 -6.41
N ALA A 94 -8.90 2.43 -6.79
CA ALA A 94 -7.85 2.06 -5.84
C ALA A 94 -7.32 3.29 -5.09
N VAL A 95 -7.15 4.41 -5.78
CA VAL A 95 -6.73 5.69 -5.16
C VAL A 95 -7.74 6.12 -4.10
N GLU A 96 -9.03 6.14 -4.45
CA GLU A 96 -10.08 6.54 -3.51
C GLU A 96 -10.23 5.54 -2.37
N LEU A 97 -10.12 4.24 -2.64
CA LEU A 97 -10.19 3.19 -1.63
C LEU A 97 -9.03 3.32 -0.63
N SER A 98 -7.82 3.61 -1.12
CA SER A 98 -6.67 3.81 -0.23
C SER A 98 -6.89 5.01 0.69
N ARG A 99 -7.45 6.09 0.18
CA ARG A 99 -7.79 7.28 0.98
C ARG A 99 -8.81 6.94 2.06
N GLU A 100 -9.86 6.21 1.70
CA GLU A 100 -10.91 5.81 2.62
C GLU A 100 -10.39 4.88 3.72
N LEU A 101 -9.61 3.86 3.36
CA LEU A 101 -9.04 2.93 4.32
C LEU A 101 -8.04 3.57 5.26
N ASP A 102 -7.26 4.54 4.78
CA ASP A 102 -6.32 5.28 5.65
C ASP A 102 -7.09 6.09 6.69
N LYS A 103 -8.21 6.70 6.32
CA LYS A 103 -9.10 7.41 7.27
C LYS A 103 -9.71 6.46 8.28
N LEU A 104 -10.18 5.30 7.83
CA LEU A 104 -10.75 4.29 8.71
C LEU A 104 -9.70 3.75 9.68
N HIS A 105 -8.50 3.50 9.21
CA HIS A 105 -7.38 3.09 10.07
C HIS A 105 -7.07 4.15 11.13
N ALA A 106 -7.08 5.43 10.77
CA ALA A 106 -6.79 6.52 11.70
C ALA A 106 -7.84 6.63 12.81
N THR A 107 -9.11 6.37 12.49
CA THR A 107 -10.23 6.47 13.45
C THR A 107 -10.51 5.16 14.19
N GLU A 108 -10.31 4.02 13.54
CA GLU A 108 -10.60 2.69 14.08
C GLU A 108 -9.43 1.74 13.79
N PRO A 109 -8.23 1.99 14.36
CA PRO A 109 -7.03 1.21 14.03
C PRO A 109 -7.11 -0.26 14.45
N GLU A 110 -7.95 -0.59 15.44
CA GLU A 110 -8.13 -1.98 15.87
C GLU A 110 -9.02 -2.78 14.92
N VAL A 111 -9.84 -2.11 14.13
CA VAL A 111 -10.74 -2.74 13.16
C VAL A 111 -10.08 -2.78 11.78
N TYR A 112 -9.54 -1.66 11.32
CA TYR A 112 -8.91 -1.51 10.00
C TYR A 112 -7.39 -1.46 10.16
N LYS A 113 -6.76 -2.64 10.30
CA LYS A 113 -5.32 -2.77 10.54
C LYS A 113 -4.49 -2.68 9.27
N SER A 114 -5.03 -3.14 8.14
CA SER A 114 -4.37 -3.07 6.85
C SER A 114 -4.79 -1.82 6.10
N TYR A 115 -3.81 -1.08 5.56
CA TYR A 115 -4.05 0.18 4.87
C TYR A 115 -2.88 0.50 3.93
N THR A 116 -3.07 1.49 3.06
CA THR A 116 -1.98 2.07 2.28
C THR A 116 -2.24 3.56 2.07
N GLN A 117 -1.16 4.33 2.03
CA GLN A 117 -1.20 5.78 1.83
C GLN A 117 -0.79 6.17 0.40
N MET A 118 -0.90 5.26 -0.55
CA MET A 118 -0.48 5.53 -1.93
C MET A 118 -1.27 6.68 -2.58
N TYR A 119 -2.48 6.98 -2.12
CA TYR A 119 -3.22 8.15 -2.61
C TYR A 119 -2.42 9.46 -2.47
N LYS A 120 -1.54 9.55 -1.46
CA LYS A 120 -0.70 10.73 -1.24
C LYS A 120 0.22 11.01 -2.43
N LEU A 121 0.77 9.95 -3.02
CA LEU A 121 1.62 10.08 -4.20
C LEU A 121 0.83 10.66 -5.38
N PHE A 122 -0.39 10.16 -5.60
CA PHE A 122 -1.26 10.65 -6.68
C PHE A 122 -1.68 12.10 -6.44
N ASP A 123 -1.95 12.48 -5.19
CA ASP A 123 -2.28 13.87 -4.84
C ASP A 123 -1.10 14.81 -5.15
N ILE A 124 0.12 14.39 -4.82
CA ILE A 124 1.34 15.15 -5.11
C ILE A 124 1.53 15.33 -6.62
N ILE A 125 1.38 14.26 -7.38
CA ILE A 125 1.51 14.30 -8.85
C ILE A 125 0.47 15.26 -9.43
N ARG A 126 -0.75 15.20 -8.96
CA ARG A 126 -1.84 16.10 -9.40
C ARG A 126 -1.48 17.57 -9.15
N GLU A 127 -0.93 17.90 -7.98
CA GLU A 127 -0.51 19.26 -7.66
C GLU A 127 0.63 19.75 -8.56
N ILE A 128 1.59 18.89 -8.86
CA ILE A 128 2.72 19.22 -9.73
C ILE A 128 2.29 19.45 -11.17
N THR A 129 1.28 18.74 -11.64
CA THR A 129 0.83 18.76 -13.04
C THR A 129 -0.31 19.75 -13.34
N LYS A 130 -0.71 20.52 -12.34
CA LYS A 130 -1.71 21.59 -12.53
C LYS A 130 -1.23 22.71 -13.46
#